data_1f1ae955a43da97ffe28403da303aa53
#
_entry.id   1f1ae955a43da97ffe28403da303aa53
#
_cell.length_a   1.000
_cell.length_b   1.000
_cell.length_c   1.000
_cell.angle_alpha   90.00
_cell.angle_beta   90.00
_cell.angle_gamma   90.00
#
_symmetry.space_group_name_H-M   'P 1'
#
loop_
_entity.id
_entity.type
_entity.pdbx_description
1 polymer ?
#
loop_
_entity_poly.entity_id
_entity_poly.type
_entity_poly.pdbx_seq_one_letter_code
_entity_poly.pdbx_strand_id
1 'polypeptide(L)'
;MGRAALTAADTRVTVAGTAAGAQCLIDGDPATELLFDGSPEAVIDLVTDADMDLRNITVWPARRPIRAEAELQVKGADGYRTIASFGIDRSNPNIEVGFDPYAPVSVSVAKTTGREFRLIVRGAGKDTGFAEVLLSSLPRVERYAEKTFAKMFQSPLPYWEEYQWRDQPALDDASLAVDPAKVVDITECLDGDRLVWEAPAGEWVVMRTGMRPTGIQNSPAAPEGTGLEVDKMTPAYLQHHFDAFIGEILRRIPAEDRRTFRVVVADSYEKGGQNFTDTFLTDFRERYGYDALPFLPVYDGVVVGSQDISDRFLWDMRRLAADKLAYAHIGGLREIAHKYGLTLWLENYGHWGYPGEFLQYGGQSDEVGGEFWGEGSLGDIENRAASSCAHIYGKRKVSAESYTSAGNDFGRYPAMVKPRGDRFFSEGINNTLLHVYISQPGDELPGMNAWFGTEFNRNNTWFSNIDLFTA
;
A
#
# COMPACT_ATOMS: atom_id res chain seq x y z
N MET A 1 3.37 -31.85 21.01
CA MET A 1 3.63 -30.52 20.46
C MET A 1 3.13 -29.47 21.44
N GLY A 2 3.92 -28.47 21.77
CA GLY A 2 3.48 -27.35 22.58
C GLY A 2 2.40 -26.57 21.88
N ARG A 3 1.58 -25.85 22.64
CA ARG A 3 0.48 -25.01 22.16
C ARG A 3 0.96 -23.99 21.11
N ALA A 4 0.35 -23.99 19.92
CA ALA A 4 0.79 -23.15 18.80
C ALA A 4 0.41 -21.66 18.97
N ALA A 5 -0.74 -21.36 19.61
CA ALA A 5 -1.24 -20.00 19.83
C ALA A 5 -2.15 -19.94 21.05
N LEU A 6 -2.39 -18.75 21.58
CA LEU A 6 -3.41 -18.50 22.59
C LEU A 6 -4.80 -18.79 22.04
N THR A 7 -5.68 -19.25 22.91
CA THR A 7 -7.10 -19.42 22.59
C THR A 7 -7.97 -18.95 23.77
N ALA A 8 -9.22 -18.59 23.49
CA ALA A 8 -10.18 -18.20 24.51
C ALA A 8 -10.46 -19.29 25.54
N ALA A 9 -10.20 -20.57 25.18
CA ALA A 9 -10.43 -21.71 26.09
C ALA A 9 -9.39 -21.84 27.21
N ASP A 10 -8.20 -21.29 27.04
CA ASP A 10 -7.03 -21.51 27.87
C ASP A 10 -6.30 -20.25 28.31
N THR A 11 -6.85 -19.09 27.95
CA THR A 11 -6.26 -17.79 28.24
C THR A 11 -7.29 -16.84 28.82
N ARG A 12 -6.94 -16.23 29.92
CA ARG A 12 -7.71 -15.13 30.51
C ARG A 12 -7.13 -13.80 30.05
N VAL A 13 -7.98 -12.93 29.53
CA VAL A 13 -7.61 -11.57 29.13
C VAL A 13 -8.29 -10.57 30.06
N THR A 14 -7.57 -9.54 30.47
CA THR A 14 -8.12 -8.38 31.17
C THR A 14 -7.56 -7.10 30.56
N VAL A 15 -8.36 -6.05 30.55
CA VAL A 15 -7.93 -4.72 30.12
C VAL A 15 -8.12 -3.76 31.29
N ALA A 16 -7.07 -3.06 31.70
CA ALA A 16 -7.04 -2.24 32.91
C ALA A 16 -7.59 -2.99 34.16
N GLY A 17 -7.30 -4.30 34.26
CA GLY A 17 -7.77 -5.16 35.33
C GLY A 17 -9.21 -5.66 35.20
N THR A 18 -9.96 -5.27 34.16
CA THR A 18 -11.34 -5.68 33.91
C THR A 18 -11.42 -6.75 32.83
N ALA A 19 -12.14 -7.84 33.10
CA ALA A 19 -12.35 -8.92 32.11
C ALA A 19 -13.56 -8.63 31.18
N ALA A 20 -14.40 -7.64 31.50
CA ALA A 20 -15.60 -7.35 30.72
C ALA A 20 -15.24 -6.94 29.28
N GLY A 21 -15.72 -7.70 28.32
CA GLY A 21 -15.47 -7.49 26.89
C GLY A 21 -14.06 -7.81 26.39
N ALA A 22 -13.07 -8.04 27.29
CA ALA A 22 -11.68 -8.24 26.91
C ALA A 22 -11.42 -9.55 26.15
N GLN A 23 -12.30 -10.55 26.32
CA GLN A 23 -12.12 -11.87 25.71
C GLN A 23 -12.26 -11.84 24.18
N CYS A 24 -12.92 -10.81 23.61
CA CYS A 24 -12.99 -10.62 22.15
C CYS A 24 -11.60 -10.45 21.51
N LEU A 25 -10.58 -10.05 22.29
CA LEU A 25 -9.22 -9.91 21.77
C LEU A 25 -8.53 -11.24 21.40
N ILE A 26 -9.13 -12.37 21.76
CA ILE A 26 -8.56 -13.72 21.52
C ILE A 26 -9.64 -14.74 21.13
N ASP A 27 -10.80 -14.32 20.65
CA ASP A 27 -11.90 -15.22 20.28
C ASP A 27 -11.79 -15.77 18.85
N GLY A 28 -10.87 -15.26 18.04
CA GLY A 28 -10.62 -15.68 16.67
C GLY A 28 -11.62 -15.06 15.67
N ASP A 29 -12.41 -14.09 16.09
CA ASP A 29 -13.37 -13.39 15.24
C ASP A 29 -12.94 -11.92 15.03
N PRO A 30 -12.35 -11.56 13.89
CA PRO A 30 -11.93 -10.19 13.61
C PRO A 30 -13.10 -9.21 13.41
N ALA A 31 -14.35 -9.66 13.51
CA ALA A 31 -15.52 -8.79 13.50
C ALA A 31 -15.87 -8.24 14.90
N THR A 32 -15.38 -8.88 15.95
CA THR A 32 -15.47 -8.35 17.33
C THR A 32 -14.33 -7.37 17.59
N GLU A 33 -14.55 -6.39 18.42
CA GLU A 33 -13.53 -5.37 18.72
C GLU A 33 -13.60 -4.87 20.16
N LEU A 34 -12.44 -4.56 20.72
CA LEU A 34 -12.32 -3.84 21.98
C LEU A 34 -11.81 -2.42 21.69
N LEU A 35 -12.56 -1.42 22.08
CA LEU A 35 -12.22 -0.02 21.92
C LEU A 35 -11.64 0.58 23.19
N PHE A 36 -10.61 1.41 23.02
CA PHE A 36 -9.97 2.14 24.11
C PHE A 36 -10.78 3.37 24.51
N ASP A 37 -10.74 3.71 25.77
CA ASP A 37 -11.47 4.84 26.36
C ASP A 37 -10.78 6.20 26.16
N GLY A 38 -9.56 6.20 25.60
CA GLY A 38 -8.74 7.39 25.38
C GLY A 38 -7.78 7.70 26.53
N SER A 39 -7.63 6.78 27.48
CA SER A 39 -6.58 6.87 28.51
C SER A 39 -5.20 6.91 27.83
N PRO A 40 -4.21 7.62 28.41
CA PRO A 40 -2.86 7.71 27.84
C PRO A 40 -2.18 6.36 27.64
N GLU A 41 -2.59 5.38 28.40
CA GLU A 41 -2.07 4.02 28.37
C GLU A 41 -3.21 3.01 28.55
N ALA A 42 -3.26 2.00 27.68
CA ALA A 42 -4.12 0.83 27.85
C ALA A 42 -3.24 -0.38 28.18
N VAL A 43 -3.60 -1.10 29.22
CA VAL A 43 -2.87 -2.30 29.69
C VAL A 43 -3.72 -3.53 29.46
N ILE A 44 -3.22 -4.45 28.64
CA ILE A 44 -3.86 -5.72 28.32
C ILE A 44 -3.03 -6.84 28.93
N ASP A 45 -3.58 -7.53 29.92
CA ASP A 45 -2.94 -8.69 30.55
C ASP A 45 -3.50 -9.99 29.94
N LEU A 46 -2.60 -10.88 29.54
CA LEU A 46 -2.92 -12.19 28.98
C LEU A 46 -2.26 -13.27 29.89
N VAL A 47 -3.09 -14.11 30.49
CA VAL A 47 -2.63 -15.15 31.41
C VAL A 47 -3.07 -16.51 30.89
N THR A 48 -2.09 -17.36 30.55
CA THR A 48 -2.32 -18.72 30.06
C THR A 48 -2.35 -19.74 31.21
N ASP A 49 -3.01 -20.88 30.99
CA ASP A 49 -3.08 -21.97 31.97
C ASP A 49 -1.71 -22.65 32.25
N ALA A 50 -0.83 -22.62 31.25
CA ALA A 50 0.51 -23.22 31.31
C ALA A 50 1.52 -22.29 30.63
N ASP A 51 2.80 -22.49 30.91
CA ASP A 51 3.87 -21.78 30.22
C ASP A 51 3.84 -22.07 28.72
N MET A 52 4.11 -21.05 27.93
CA MET A 52 4.29 -21.15 26.48
C MET A 52 5.63 -20.55 26.06
N ASP A 53 6.18 -21.07 24.99
CA ASP A 53 7.35 -20.51 24.32
C ASP A 53 6.91 -19.51 23.27
N LEU A 54 6.82 -18.25 23.66
CA LEU A 54 6.42 -17.17 22.75
C LEU A 54 7.50 -16.86 21.71
N ARG A 55 7.10 -16.71 20.43
CA ARG A 55 7.99 -16.32 19.32
C ARG A 55 7.40 -15.20 18.45
N ASN A 56 6.11 -14.93 18.56
CA ASN A 56 5.47 -13.87 17.78
C ASN A 56 4.28 -13.26 18.52
N ILE A 57 4.11 -11.97 18.33
CA ILE A 57 2.85 -11.27 18.59
C ILE A 57 2.29 -10.73 17.28
N THR A 58 1.01 -10.94 17.02
CA THR A 58 0.28 -10.31 15.93
C THR A 58 -0.93 -9.57 16.51
N VAL A 59 -1.08 -8.30 16.13
CA VAL A 59 -2.18 -7.44 16.58
C VAL A 59 -2.99 -7.05 15.37
N TRP A 60 -4.30 -7.29 15.39
CA TRP A 60 -5.26 -6.78 14.42
C TRP A 60 -5.90 -5.52 14.98
N PRO A 61 -5.63 -4.34 14.40
CA PRO A 61 -6.36 -3.13 14.77
C PRO A 61 -7.85 -3.30 14.50
N ALA A 62 -8.68 -2.70 15.34
CA ALA A 62 -10.08 -2.44 14.99
C ALA A 62 -10.13 -1.64 13.68
N ARG A 63 -11.18 -1.78 12.89
CA ARG A 63 -11.30 -1.11 11.59
C ARG A 63 -11.53 0.41 11.73
N ARG A 64 -10.61 1.04 12.46
CA ARG A 64 -10.58 2.48 12.79
C ARG A 64 -9.14 3.00 12.71
N PRO A 65 -8.95 4.27 12.29
CA PRO A 65 -7.62 4.87 12.27
C PRO A 65 -6.96 4.82 13.65
N ILE A 66 -5.77 4.21 13.74
CA ILE A 66 -5.00 4.11 14.97
C ILE A 66 -3.52 4.41 14.72
N ARG A 67 -2.93 5.17 15.64
CA ARG A 67 -1.48 5.33 15.78
C ARG A 67 -1.13 5.17 17.25
N ALA A 68 -0.27 4.22 17.57
CA ALA A 68 0.09 3.88 18.93
C ALA A 68 1.47 3.25 19.02
N GLU A 69 2.10 3.32 20.18
CA GLU A 69 3.28 2.55 20.56
C GLU A 69 2.87 1.39 21.45
N ALA A 70 3.38 0.22 21.17
CA ALA A 70 3.09 -0.99 21.93
C ALA A 70 4.37 -1.56 22.56
N GLU A 71 4.23 -2.05 23.78
CA GLU A 71 5.29 -2.70 24.55
C GLU A 71 4.78 -4.03 25.08
N LEU A 72 5.41 -5.14 24.64
CA LEU A 72 5.10 -6.48 25.12
C LEU A 72 6.06 -6.86 26.25
N GLN A 73 5.51 -7.30 27.36
CA GLN A 73 6.24 -7.72 28.53
C GLN A 73 5.87 -9.15 28.93
N VAL A 74 6.80 -9.83 29.61
CA VAL A 74 6.59 -11.12 30.28
C VAL A 74 6.89 -10.98 31.76
N LYS A 75 6.09 -11.63 32.60
CA LYS A 75 6.30 -11.67 34.06
C LYS A 75 7.34 -12.69 34.43
N GLY A 76 8.39 -12.26 35.11
CA GLY A 76 9.41 -13.10 35.75
C GLY A 76 9.32 -13.03 37.28
N ALA A 77 10.33 -13.58 37.95
CA ALA A 77 10.39 -13.57 39.41
C ALA A 77 10.44 -12.15 40.01
N ASP A 78 11.13 -11.22 39.30
CA ASP A 78 11.35 -9.85 39.75
C ASP A 78 10.32 -8.86 39.16
N GLY A 79 9.22 -9.35 38.57
CA GLY A 79 8.19 -8.54 37.93
C GLY A 79 8.20 -8.65 36.40
N TYR A 80 7.53 -7.68 35.75
CA TYR A 80 7.46 -7.63 34.30
C TYR A 80 8.75 -7.09 33.66
N ARG A 81 9.20 -7.74 32.58
CA ARG A 81 10.29 -7.26 31.73
C ARG A 81 9.83 -7.13 30.29
N THR A 82 10.26 -6.10 29.60
CA THR A 82 9.98 -5.87 28.18
C THR A 82 10.70 -6.88 27.31
N ILE A 83 10.00 -7.44 26.34
CA ILE A 83 10.52 -8.40 25.35
C ILE A 83 10.38 -7.91 23.91
N ALA A 84 9.48 -6.96 23.65
CA ALA A 84 9.37 -6.28 22.36
C ALA A 84 8.77 -4.88 22.54
N SER A 85 9.17 -3.94 21.67
CA SER A 85 8.55 -2.63 21.52
C SER A 85 8.36 -2.33 20.04
N PHE A 86 7.19 -1.87 19.63
CA PHE A 86 6.85 -1.67 18.23
C PHE A 86 5.74 -0.63 18.04
N GLY A 87 5.80 0.08 16.90
CA GLY A 87 4.74 1.00 16.49
C GLY A 87 3.59 0.27 15.79
N ILE A 88 2.39 0.76 16.01
CA ILE A 88 1.17 0.39 15.28
C ILE A 88 0.69 1.65 14.59
N ASP A 89 0.85 1.73 13.26
CA ASP A 89 0.34 2.83 12.46
C ASP A 89 -0.61 2.32 11.38
N ARG A 90 -1.88 2.64 11.56
CA ARG A 90 -2.99 2.43 10.63
C ARG A 90 -3.85 3.69 10.63
N SER A 91 -3.20 4.86 10.72
CA SER A 91 -3.88 6.13 10.94
C SER A 91 -4.43 6.76 9.67
N ASN A 92 -3.98 6.34 8.50
CA ASN A 92 -4.42 6.90 7.23
C ASN A 92 -5.11 5.86 6.33
N PRO A 93 -6.43 5.67 6.49
CA PRO A 93 -7.19 4.78 5.61
C PRO A 93 -7.63 5.46 4.29
N ASN A 94 -7.55 6.80 4.20
CA ASN A 94 -8.12 7.58 3.11
C ASN A 94 -7.23 7.59 1.87
N ILE A 95 -5.93 7.47 2.09
CA ILE A 95 -4.98 7.21 1.01
C ILE A 95 -4.84 5.69 1.01
N GLU A 96 -5.54 5.06 0.12
CA GLU A 96 -5.67 3.61 0.04
C GLU A 96 -4.35 2.96 -0.39
N VAL A 97 -3.35 3.15 0.44
CA VAL A 97 -2.02 2.62 0.29
C VAL A 97 -2.03 1.18 0.78
N GLY A 98 -2.07 0.25 -0.16
CA GLY A 98 -2.36 -1.15 0.08
C GLY A 98 -3.86 -1.46 0.04
N PHE A 99 -4.21 -2.74 -0.08
CA PHE A 99 -5.61 -3.19 -0.19
C PHE A 99 -6.25 -3.50 1.17
N ASP A 100 -5.49 -3.48 2.26
CA ASP A 100 -6.01 -3.60 3.63
C ASP A 100 -5.40 -2.53 4.54
N PRO A 101 -6.06 -1.37 4.66
CA PRO A 101 -5.55 -0.27 5.48
C PRO A 101 -5.45 -0.61 6.97
N TYR A 102 -6.17 -1.62 7.43
CA TYR A 102 -6.16 -2.09 8.82
C TYR A 102 -5.49 -3.47 8.98
N ALA A 103 -4.63 -3.86 8.04
CA ALA A 103 -3.89 -5.10 8.09
C ALA A 103 -3.15 -5.30 9.43
N PRO A 104 -2.97 -6.55 9.86
CA PRO A 104 -2.33 -6.84 11.14
C PRO A 104 -0.89 -6.35 11.21
N VAL A 105 -0.44 -6.13 12.44
CA VAL A 105 0.96 -5.84 12.78
C VAL A 105 1.55 -7.08 13.43
N SER A 106 2.48 -7.75 12.75
CA SER A 106 3.14 -8.96 13.24
C SER A 106 4.59 -8.67 13.60
N VAL A 107 4.98 -9.04 14.82
CA VAL A 107 6.32 -8.78 15.37
C VAL A 107 6.92 -10.06 15.92
N SER A 108 8.12 -10.39 15.46
CA SER A 108 8.89 -11.53 15.92
C SER A 108 9.56 -11.21 17.25
N VAL A 109 9.56 -12.20 18.15
CA VAL A 109 10.17 -12.12 19.48
C VAL A 109 11.18 -13.26 19.62
N ALA A 110 12.34 -12.97 20.21
CA ALA A 110 13.25 -14.04 20.64
C ALA A 110 12.51 -14.98 21.60
N LYS A 111 12.69 -16.30 21.42
CA LYS A 111 12.02 -17.30 22.24
C LYS A 111 11.96 -16.85 23.70
N THR A 112 10.77 -16.70 24.23
CA THR A 112 10.53 -16.28 25.61
C THR A 112 9.49 -17.18 26.24
N THR A 113 9.90 -17.94 27.24
CA THR A 113 9.01 -18.83 27.99
C THR A 113 8.32 -18.06 29.12
N GLY A 114 7.01 -18.19 29.24
CA GLY A 114 6.21 -17.61 30.30
C GLY A 114 4.73 -17.92 30.15
N ARG A 115 3.93 -17.48 31.10
CA ARG A 115 2.47 -17.67 31.10
C ARG A 115 1.70 -16.38 31.43
N GLU A 116 2.37 -15.35 31.91
CA GLU A 116 1.76 -14.03 32.17
C GLU A 116 2.44 -13.00 31.28
N PHE A 117 1.70 -12.50 30.30
CA PHE A 117 2.16 -11.49 29.37
C PHE A 117 1.34 -10.21 29.54
N ARG A 118 1.95 -9.10 29.24
CA ARG A 118 1.32 -7.77 29.29
C ARG A 118 1.64 -7.00 28.04
N LEU A 119 0.61 -6.51 27.37
CA LEU A 119 0.73 -5.55 26.27
C LEU A 119 0.31 -4.17 26.76
N ILE A 120 1.25 -3.23 26.75
CA ILE A 120 1.01 -1.84 27.09
C ILE A 120 0.91 -1.06 25.77
N VAL A 121 -0.19 -0.35 25.58
CA VAL A 121 -0.46 0.45 24.38
C VAL A 121 -0.53 1.92 24.78
N ARG A 122 0.32 2.76 24.21
CA ARG A 122 0.41 4.19 24.52
C ARG A 122 0.06 5.04 23.30
N GLY A 123 -0.60 6.16 23.56
CA GLY A 123 -0.94 7.14 22.52
C GLY A 123 -2.11 6.74 21.63
N ALA A 124 -2.77 5.63 21.91
CA ALA A 124 -4.01 5.26 21.24
C ALA A 124 -5.12 6.26 21.57
N GLY A 125 -5.78 6.76 20.54
CA GLY A 125 -6.90 7.70 20.72
C GLY A 125 -8.15 7.01 21.28
N LYS A 126 -9.08 7.82 21.77
CA LYS A 126 -10.42 7.34 22.13
C LYS A 126 -11.11 6.72 20.90
N ASP A 127 -11.90 5.68 21.14
CA ASP A 127 -12.63 4.95 20.11
C ASP A 127 -11.74 4.28 19.04
N THR A 128 -10.42 4.19 19.27
CA THR A 128 -9.51 3.27 18.58
C THR A 128 -9.42 1.95 19.35
N GLY A 129 -8.81 0.90 18.78
CA GLY A 129 -8.72 -0.35 19.52
C GLY A 129 -8.19 -1.50 18.69
N PHE A 130 -8.38 -2.71 19.21
CA PHE A 130 -7.98 -3.95 18.56
C PHE A 130 -9.17 -4.89 18.36
N ALA A 131 -9.13 -5.64 17.25
CA ALA A 131 -10.02 -6.77 17.01
C ALA A 131 -9.42 -8.04 17.61
N GLU A 132 -8.10 -8.28 17.42
CA GLU A 132 -7.44 -9.49 17.89
C GLU A 132 -6.02 -9.20 18.39
N VAL A 133 -5.58 -9.97 19.38
CA VAL A 133 -4.18 -10.04 19.85
C VAL A 133 -3.76 -11.50 19.94
N LEU A 134 -2.93 -11.93 19.02
CA LEU A 134 -2.45 -13.30 18.96
C LEU A 134 -1.03 -13.38 19.48
N LEU A 135 -0.81 -14.14 20.56
CA LEU A 135 0.52 -14.59 20.98
C LEU A 135 0.75 -16.01 20.46
N SER A 136 1.86 -16.27 19.78
CA SER A 136 2.12 -17.53 19.10
C SER A 136 3.46 -18.15 19.51
N SER A 137 3.46 -19.46 19.72
CA SER A 137 4.68 -20.26 19.85
C SER A 137 5.32 -20.59 18.50
N LEU A 138 4.55 -20.49 17.40
CA LEU A 138 5.09 -20.64 16.06
C LEU A 138 5.69 -19.30 15.60
N PRO A 139 6.80 -19.34 14.89
CA PRO A 139 7.34 -18.15 14.27
C PRO A 139 6.39 -17.64 13.17
N ARG A 140 6.38 -16.34 12.96
CA ARG A 140 5.74 -15.73 11.80
C ARG A 140 6.73 -14.79 11.12
N VAL A 141 6.55 -14.55 9.85
CA VAL A 141 7.31 -13.55 9.12
C VAL A 141 6.96 -12.17 9.67
N GLU A 142 7.96 -11.44 10.14
CA GLU A 142 7.77 -10.10 10.68
C GLU A 142 7.22 -9.16 9.63
N ARG A 143 6.20 -8.38 10.01
CA ARG A 143 5.60 -7.38 9.12
C ARG A 143 5.15 -7.96 7.77
N TYR A 144 4.65 -9.21 7.76
CA TYR A 144 4.24 -9.85 6.51
C TYR A 144 3.17 -9.06 5.75
N ALA A 145 2.27 -8.37 6.44
CA ALA A 145 1.25 -7.56 5.80
C ALA A 145 1.84 -6.42 4.97
N GLU A 146 2.85 -5.73 5.51
CA GLU A 146 3.58 -4.70 4.79
C GLU A 146 4.45 -5.29 3.69
N LYS A 147 5.11 -6.41 3.96
CA LYS A 147 5.98 -7.10 2.99
C LYS A 147 5.21 -7.73 1.82
N THR A 148 3.91 -7.93 1.94
CA THR A 148 3.02 -8.42 0.87
C THR A 148 2.20 -7.32 0.21
N PHE A 149 2.43 -6.05 0.53
CA PHE A 149 1.67 -4.89 0.07
C PHE A 149 0.19 -4.85 0.51
N ALA A 150 -0.21 -5.66 1.47
CA ALA A 150 -1.55 -5.53 2.05
C ALA A 150 -1.73 -4.17 2.72
N LYS A 151 -0.70 -3.70 3.42
CA LYS A 151 -0.59 -2.33 3.93
C LYS A 151 0.74 -1.74 3.48
N MET A 152 0.67 -0.53 2.96
CA MET A 152 1.83 0.26 2.57
C MET A 152 1.81 1.57 3.35
N PHE A 153 2.95 2.24 3.44
CA PHE A 153 3.06 3.52 4.14
C PHE A 153 3.22 4.65 3.13
N GLN A 154 2.42 5.68 3.31
CA GLN A 154 2.69 6.96 2.70
C GLN A 154 3.75 7.66 3.55
N SER A 155 4.99 7.46 3.21
CA SER A 155 6.11 8.10 3.90
C SER A 155 6.66 9.21 3.03
N PRO A 156 6.64 10.47 3.50
CA PRO A 156 7.37 11.50 2.80
C PRO A 156 8.86 11.18 2.88
N LEU A 157 9.50 11.07 1.73
CA LEU A 157 10.95 10.93 1.68
C LEU A 157 11.62 12.18 2.29
N PRO A 158 12.78 12.05 2.91
CA PRO A 158 13.69 10.89 2.90
C PRO A 158 13.48 9.87 4.03
N TYR A 159 12.32 9.80 4.63
CA TYR A 159 12.05 8.91 5.75
C TYR A 159 11.81 7.48 5.26
N TRP A 160 12.85 6.63 5.40
CA TRP A 160 12.85 5.24 4.92
C TRP A 160 12.63 4.20 6.01
N GLU A 161 12.47 4.63 7.27
CA GLU A 161 12.40 3.75 8.43
C GLU A 161 11.26 2.74 8.33
N GLU A 162 10.13 3.13 7.74
CA GLU A 162 8.98 2.25 7.54
C GLU A 162 9.25 1.12 6.56
N TYR A 163 10.27 1.27 5.70
CA TYR A 163 10.70 0.26 4.72
C TYR A 163 11.98 -0.45 5.12
N GLN A 164 12.58 -0.07 6.25
CA GLN A 164 13.72 -0.75 6.83
C GLN A 164 13.23 -1.77 7.85
N TRP A 165 13.19 -3.02 7.42
CA TRP A 165 12.78 -4.10 8.29
C TRP A 165 13.87 -4.40 9.32
N ARG A 166 13.46 -4.55 10.57
CA ARG A 166 14.37 -5.00 11.63
C ARG A 166 14.79 -6.44 11.37
N ASP A 167 16.00 -6.79 11.79
CA ASP A 167 16.43 -8.19 11.80
C ASP A 167 15.51 -9.00 12.71
N GLN A 168 15.00 -10.09 12.17
CA GLN A 168 14.18 -11.02 12.94
C GLN A 168 15.08 -11.82 13.88
N PRO A 169 14.63 -12.14 15.10
CA PRO A 169 15.35 -13.07 15.97
C PRO A 169 15.57 -14.40 15.25
N ALA A 170 16.78 -14.96 15.37
CA ALA A 170 17.07 -16.26 14.81
C ALA A 170 16.12 -17.33 15.38
N LEU A 171 15.61 -18.21 14.51
CA LEU A 171 14.75 -19.30 14.91
C LEU A 171 15.55 -20.33 15.72
N ASP A 172 15.11 -20.59 16.93
CA ASP A 172 15.76 -21.53 17.87
C ASP A 172 15.55 -23.01 17.51
N ASP A 173 14.51 -23.29 16.72
CA ASP A 173 14.17 -24.64 16.25
C ASP A 173 13.71 -24.58 14.78
N ALA A 174 14.57 -25.05 13.88
CA ALA A 174 14.29 -25.05 12.43
C ALA A 174 13.08 -25.93 12.05
N SER A 175 12.67 -26.87 12.89
CA SER A 175 11.50 -27.73 12.65
C SER A 175 10.17 -26.98 12.73
N LEU A 176 10.17 -25.74 13.25
CA LEU A 176 9.01 -24.86 13.32
C LEU A 176 8.73 -24.12 11.99
N ALA A 177 9.70 -24.12 11.08
CA ALA A 177 9.48 -23.63 9.72
C ALA A 177 8.89 -24.75 8.85
N VAL A 178 8.00 -24.39 7.94
CA VAL A 178 7.44 -25.35 6.97
C VAL A 178 8.52 -25.68 5.93
N ASP A 179 8.78 -26.96 5.74
CA ASP A 179 9.65 -27.43 4.66
C ASP A 179 8.94 -27.20 3.31
N PRO A 180 9.49 -26.41 2.37
CA PRO A 180 8.85 -26.15 1.09
C PRO A 180 8.57 -27.45 0.29
N ALA A 181 9.36 -28.51 0.48
CA ALA A 181 9.12 -29.80 -0.16
C ALA A 181 7.87 -30.54 0.40
N LYS A 182 7.35 -30.09 1.53
CA LYS A 182 6.12 -30.63 2.15
C LYS A 182 4.88 -29.78 1.84
N VAL A 183 5.00 -28.70 1.12
CA VAL A 183 3.86 -27.93 0.62
C VAL A 183 3.35 -28.61 -0.65
N VAL A 184 2.13 -29.11 -0.61
CA VAL A 184 1.53 -29.90 -1.70
C VAL A 184 0.39 -29.08 -2.31
N ASP A 185 0.42 -28.89 -3.62
CA ASP A 185 -0.69 -28.34 -4.36
C ASP A 185 -1.78 -29.40 -4.53
N ILE A 186 -2.95 -29.10 -3.97
CA ILE A 186 -4.15 -29.96 -4.05
C ILE A 186 -5.30 -29.22 -4.75
N THR A 187 -5.00 -28.21 -5.55
CA THR A 187 -6.01 -27.40 -6.27
C THR A 187 -6.90 -28.26 -7.15
N GLU A 188 -6.34 -29.28 -7.79
CA GLU A 188 -7.12 -30.22 -8.62
C GLU A 188 -8.10 -31.11 -7.82
N CYS A 189 -7.92 -31.20 -6.49
CA CYS A 189 -8.82 -31.92 -5.60
C CYS A 189 -10.04 -31.08 -5.15
N LEU A 190 -10.11 -29.81 -5.58
CA LEU A 190 -11.18 -28.88 -5.25
C LEU A 190 -12.25 -28.87 -6.36
N ASP A 191 -13.50 -29.21 -5.99
CA ASP A 191 -14.68 -29.12 -6.83
C ASP A 191 -15.67 -28.13 -6.21
N GLY A 192 -15.75 -26.93 -6.78
CA GLY A 192 -16.50 -25.81 -6.21
C GLY A 192 -16.00 -25.44 -4.80
N ASP A 193 -16.82 -25.66 -3.79
CA ASP A 193 -16.45 -25.43 -2.38
C ASP A 193 -16.11 -26.72 -1.63
N ARG A 194 -16.05 -27.85 -2.33
CA ARG A 194 -15.77 -29.16 -1.75
C ARG A 194 -14.38 -29.64 -2.11
N LEU A 195 -13.53 -29.81 -1.07
CA LEU A 195 -12.22 -30.46 -1.21
C LEU A 195 -12.35 -31.95 -0.92
N VAL A 196 -11.88 -32.80 -1.85
CA VAL A 196 -11.78 -34.25 -1.69
C VAL A 196 -10.36 -34.67 -1.96
N TRP A 197 -9.62 -34.99 -0.91
CA TRP A 197 -8.22 -35.37 -0.97
C TRP A 197 -7.91 -36.57 -0.08
N GLU A 198 -7.21 -37.56 -0.63
CA GLU A 198 -6.68 -38.68 0.13
C GLU A 198 -5.36 -38.28 0.79
N ALA A 199 -5.45 -37.72 1.98
CA ALA A 199 -4.30 -37.19 2.69
C ALA A 199 -3.33 -38.33 3.09
N PRO A 200 -2.02 -38.23 2.82
CA PRO A 200 -1.02 -39.13 3.40
C PRO A 200 -1.05 -39.12 4.92
N ALA A 201 -0.51 -40.18 5.55
CA ALA A 201 -0.42 -40.25 7.00
C ALA A 201 0.35 -39.04 7.57
N GLY A 202 -0.20 -38.38 8.58
CA GLY A 202 0.39 -37.20 9.22
C GLY A 202 -0.65 -36.16 9.63
N GLU A 203 -0.17 -35.03 10.13
CA GLU A 203 -0.99 -33.87 10.44
C GLU A 203 -0.83 -32.86 9.29
N TRP A 204 -1.95 -32.36 8.78
CA TRP A 204 -1.96 -31.45 7.65
C TRP A 204 -2.75 -30.18 7.98
N VAL A 205 -2.25 -29.07 7.47
CA VAL A 205 -2.98 -27.79 7.44
C VAL A 205 -3.37 -27.53 5.99
N VAL A 206 -4.66 -27.38 5.74
CA VAL A 206 -5.16 -26.99 4.42
C VAL A 206 -5.25 -25.45 4.39
N MET A 207 -4.56 -24.84 3.45
CA MET A 207 -4.62 -23.41 3.19
C MET A 207 -5.30 -23.19 1.84
N ARG A 208 -6.38 -22.40 1.82
CA ARG A 208 -7.02 -21.96 0.58
C ARG A 208 -6.54 -20.55 0.27
N THR A 209 -5.82 -20.42 -0.82
CA THR A 209 -5.41 -19.12 -1.36
C THR A 209 -6.23 -18.81 -2.61
N GLY A 210 -6.35 -17.53 -2.94
CA GLY A 210 -7.04 -17.11 -4.16
C GLY A 210 -6.78 -15.65 -4.46
N MET A 211 -6.85 -15.31 -5.74
CA MET A 211 -6.84 -13.93 -6.20
C MET A 211 -8.24 -13.35 -6.09
N ARG A 212 -8.34 -12.11 -5.66
CA ARG A 212 -9.57 -11.34 -5.61
C ARG A 212 -9.31 -9.90 -6.07
N PRO A 213 -10.31 -9.18 -6.58
CA PRO A 213 -10.21 -7.74 -6.77
C PRO A 213 -9.83 -7.04 -5.46
N THR A 214 -9.02 -5.98 -5.55
CA THR A 214 -8.67 -5.16 -4.39
C THR A 214 -9.89 -4.45 -3.79
N GLY A 215 -10.95 -4.27 -4.59
CA GLY A 215 -12.15 -3.53 -4.21
C GLY A 215 -12.00 -2.01 -4.33
N ILE A 216 -10.82 -1.55 -4.72
CA ILE A 216 -10.51 -0.13 -4.85
C ILE A 216 -11.18 0.42 -6.11
N GLN A 217 -11.76 1.61 -5.98
CA GLN A 217 -12.37 2.35 -7.08
C GLN A 217 -11.53 3.54 -7.46
N ASN A 218 -11.57 3.91 -8.74
CA ASN A 218 -10.92 5.11 -9.24
C ASN A 218 -11.51 6.38 -8.60
N SER A 219 -10.67 7.39 -8.40
CA SER A 219 -11.04 8.67 -7.80
C SER A 219 -9.96 9.72 -8.11
N PRO A 220 -10.35 10.99 -8.36
CA PRO A 220 -11.71 11.48 -8.52
C PRO A 220 -12.33 11.04 -9.85
N ALA A 221 -13.63 10.75 -9.84
CA ALA A 221 -14.37 10.39 -11.04
C ALA A 221 -15.84 10.86 -10.94
N ALA A 222 -16.46 11.14 -12.09
CA ALA A 222 -17.91 11.33 -12.14
C ALA A 222 -18.62 10.01 -11.78
N PRO A 223 -19.84 10.05 -11.23
CA PRO A 223 -20.57 8.83 -10.84
C PRO A 223 -20.64 7.79 -11.97
N GLU A 224 -20.81 8.22 -13.21
CA GLU A 224 -20.90 7.37 -14.39
C GLU A 224 -19.57 6.73 -14.79
N GLY A 225 -18.47 7.32 -14.36
CA GLY A 225 -17.10 6.85 -14.61
C GLY A 225 -16.48 6.10 -13.41
N THR A 226 -17.20 6.01 -12.29
CA THR A 226 -16.70 5.34 -11.10
C THR A 226 -16.80 3.82 -11.24
N GLY A 227 -15.69 3.13 -11.01
CA GLY A 227 -15.60 1.68 -11.08
C GLY A 227 -14.32 1.16 -10.43
N LEU A 228 -14.16 -0.15 -10.44
CA LEU A 228 -12.96 -0.78 -9.90
C LEU A 228 -11.74 -0.38 -10.72
N GLU A 229 -10.62 -0.20 -10.02
CA GLU A 229 -9.30 -0.05 -10.66
C GLU A 229 -8.98 -1.25 -11.55
N VAL A 230 -8.40 -0.97 -12.73
CA VAL A 230 -7.97 -2.02 -13.65
C VAL A 230 -6.74 -2.76 -13.10
N ASP A 231 -6.61 -4.05 -13.42
CA ASP A 231 -5.36 -4.77 -13.20
C ASP A 231 -4.23 -4.15 -14.02
N LYS A 232 -3.26 -3.57 -13.33
CA LYS A 232 -2.14 -2.82 -13.93
C LYS A 232 -0.97 -3.75 -14.34
N MET A 233 -0.97 -5.01 -13.91
CA MET A 233 0.15 -5.92 -14.14
C MET A 233 0.02 -6.77 -15.41
N THR A 234 -1.11 -6.68 -16.11
CA THR A 234 -1.39 -7.48 -17.32
C THR A 234 -1.75 -6.58 -18.51
N PRO A 235 -0.92 -6.52 -19.56
CA PRO A 235 -1.15 -5.65 -20.72
C PRO A 235 -2.50 -5.88 -21.41
N ALA A 236 -3.04 -7.10 -21.37
CA ALA A 236 -4.34 -7.40 -21.99
C ALA A 236 -5.49 -6.64 -21.31
N TYR A 237 -5.46 -6.49 -19.98
CA TYR A 237 -6.47 -5.72 -19.24
C TYR A 237 -6.31 -4.22 -19.48
N LEU A 238 -5.08 -3.74 -19.62
CA LEU A 238 -4.79 -2.35 -19.99
C LEU A 238 -5.27 -2.04 -21.40
N GLN A 239 -5.09 -2.96 -22.36
CA GLN A 239 -5.62 -2.81 -23.71
C GLN A 239 -7.14 -2.73 -23.70
N HIS A 240 -7.81 -3.60 -22.92
CA HIS A 240 -9.28 -3.57 -22.78
C HIS A 240 -9.77 -2.24 -22.20
N HIS A 241 -9.12 -1.76 -21.14
CA HIS A 241 -9.43 -0.44 -20.54
C HIS A 241 -9.21 0.70 -21.53
N PHE A 242 -8.07 0.70 -22.22
CA PHE A 242 -7.75 1.71 -23.23
C PHE A 242 -8.80 1.73 -24.35
N ASP A 243 -9.18 0.56 -24.88
CA ASP A 243 -10.15 0.44 -25.96
C ASP A 243 -11.56 0.90 -25.56
N ALA A 244 -11.94 0.66 -24.30
CA ALA A 244 -13.24 1.08 -23.77
C ALA A 244 -13.35 2.61 -23.56
N PHE A 245 -12.24 3.31 -23.36
CA PHE A 245 -12.21 4.76 -23.12
C PHE A 245 -11.55 5.51 -24.29
N ILE A 246 -10.25 5.45 -24.40
CA ILE A 246 -9.50 6.19 -25.46
C ILE A 246 -9.85 5.64 -26.83
N GLY A 247 -9.99 4.35 -26.97
CA GLY A 247 -10.41 3.69 -28.22
C GLY A 247 -11.78 4.16 -28.69
N GLU A 248 -12.71 4.42 -27.77
CA GLU A 248 -14.02 4.98 -28.10
C GLU A 248 -13.90 6.41 -28.65
N ILE A 249 -13.06 7.25 -28.03
CA ILE A 249 -12.77 8.60 -28.53
C ILE A 249 -12.19 8.51 -29.94
N LEU A 250 -11.21 7.64 -30.15
CA LEU A 250 -10.56 7.44 -31.45
C LEU A 250 -11.52 6.95 -32.54
N ARG A 251 -12.52 6.16 -32.20
CA ARG A 251 -13.56 5.72 -33.15
C ARG A 251 -14.54 6.83 -33.53
N ARG A 252 -14.86 7.73 -32.60
CA ARG A 252 -15.83 8.79 -32.80
C ARG A 252 -15.26 10.01 -33.53
N ILE A 253 -13.96 10.27 -33.41
CA ILE A 253 -13.30 11.41 -34.02
C ILE A 253 -12.52 10.96 -35.25
N PRO A 254 -12.84 11.42 -36.46
CA PRO A 254 -12.11 11.10 -37.68
C PRO A 254 -10.62 11.43 -37.55
N ALA A 255 -9.76 10.64 -38.21
CA ALA A 255 -8.31 10.80 -38.09
C ALA A 255 -7.82 12.21 -38.50
N GLU A 256 -8.44 12.77 -39.53
CA GLU A 256 -8.17 14.14 -40.04
C GLU A 256 -8.51 15.26 -39.03
N ASP A 257 -9.43 14.98 -38.09
CA ASP A 257 -9.86 15.95 -37.09
C ASP A 257 -9.07 15.82 -35.77
N ARG A 258 -8.28 14.75 -35.61
CA ARG A 258 -7.48 14.48 -34.39
C ARG A 258 -6.12 15.19 -34.38
N ARG A 259 -6.01 16.36 -34.96
CA ARG A 259 -4.71 17.05 -35.14
C ARG A 259 -4.02 17.43 -33.84
N THR A 260 -4.79 17.76 -32.81
CA THR A 260 -4.30 18.16 -31.48
C THR A 260 -4.31 17.03 -30.46
N PHE A 261 -5.05 15.94 -30.71
CA PHE A 261 -5.06 14.78 -29.83
C PHE A 261 -3.83 13.92 -30.09
N ARG A 262 -2.74 14.15 -29.35
CA ARG A 262 -1.43 13.52 -29.55
C ARG A 262 -0.91 12.80 -28.31
N VAL A 263 -1.45 13.11 -27.14
CA VAL A 263 -0.93 12.61 -25.85
C VAL A 263 -2.07 11.98 -25.06
N VAL A 264 -1.81 10.85 -24.48
CA VAL A 264 -2.62 10.28 -23.40
C VAL A 264 -1.88 10.45 -22.09
N VAL A 265 -2.62 10.65 -21.01
CA VAL A 265 -2.08 10.91 -19.68
C VAL A 265 -2.29 9.68 -18.82
N ALA A 266 -1.22 9.24 -18.18
CA ALA A 266 -1.27 8.40 -17.01
C ALA A 266 -0.94 9.29 -15.81
N ASP A 267 -1.98 9.63 -15.08
CA ASP A 267 -1.89 10.43 -13.87
C ASP A 267 -1.25 9.67 -12.72
N SER A 268 -1.06 10.31 -11.59
CA SER A 268 -0.44 9.71 -10.42
C SER A 268 -1.12 8.39 -10.00
N TYR A 269 -0.31 7.39 -9.72
CA TYR A 269 -0.83 6.14 -9.19
C TYR A 269 -0.97 6.24 -7.67
N GLU A 270 -2.15 6.59 -7.17
CA GLU A 270 -2.42 6.84 -5.77
C GLU A 270 -3.38 5.82 -5.13
N LYS A 271 -3.95 4.95 -5.93
CA LYS A 271 -5.00 4.02 -5.52
C LYS A 271 -4.62 2.56 -5.74
N GLY A 272 -4.90 1.75 -4.72
CA GLY A 272 -4.96 0.30 -4.85
C GLY A 272 -3.61 -0.39 -5.03
N GLY A 273 -2.86 -0.60 -3.98
CA GLY A 273 -1.71 -1.50 -4.02
C GLY A 273 -2.13 -2.87 -4.56
N GLN A 274 -1.49 -3.31 -5.64
CA GLN A 274 -1.72 -4.61 -6.27
C GLN A 274 -0.50 -5.48 -6.08
N ASN A 275 -0.67 -6.74 -5.65
CA ASN A 275 0.43 -7.66 -5.38
C ASN A 275 0.34 -8.97 -6.17
N PHE A 276 -0.67 -9.15 -7.00
CA PHE A 276 -0.90 -10.37 -7.76
C PHE A 276 -1.67 -10.10 -9.05
N THR A 277 -1.52 -10.98 -10.05
CA THR A 277 -2.27 -11.00 -11.31
C THR A 277 -2.34 -12.43 -11.83
N ASP A 278 -3.18 -12.72 -12.82
CA ASP A 278 -3.37 -14.06 -13.39
C ASP A 278 -2.09 -14.75 -13.81
N THR A 279 -1.13 -14.01 -14.36
CA THR A 279 0.13 -14.56 -14.86
C THR A 279 1.24 -14.57 -13.81
N PHE A 280 0.99 -14.11 -12.59
CA PHE A 280 2.03 -13.81 -11.61
C PHE A 280 2.95 -15.00 -11.30
N LEU A 281 2.40 -16.20 -11.09
CA LEU A 281 3.19 -17.40 -10.79
C LEU A 281 4.08 -17.83 -11.97
N THR A 282 3.57 -17.70 -13.20
CA THR A 282 4.34 -18.00 -14.40
C THR A 282 5.48 -17.00 -14.58
N ASP A 283 5.17 -15.70 -14.49
CA ASP A 283 6.15 -14.63 -14.62
C ASP A 283 7.22 -14.70 -13.52
N PHE A 284 6.82 -15.08 -12.31
CA PHE A 284 7.74 -15.29 -11.19
C PHE A 284 8.73 -16.41 -11.49
N ARG A 285 8.23 -17.57 -11.94
CA ARG A 285 9.08 -18.69 -12.31
C ARG A 285 10.04 -18.37 -13.45
N GLU A 286 9.56 -17.66 -14.48
CA GLU A 286 10.38 -17.20 -15.60
C GLU A 286 11.46 -16.22 -15.14
N ARG A 287 11.14 -15.33 -14.22
CA ARG A 287 12.06 -14.29 -13.75
C ARG A 287 13.12 -14.81 -12.80
N TYR A 288 12.76 -15.69 -11.86
CA TYR A 288 13.62 -16.11 -10.74
C TYR A 288 14.08 -17.56 -10.84
N GLY A 289 13.52 -18.37 -11.71
CA GLY A 289 13.95 -19.75 -11.94
C GLY A 289 13.51 -20.75 -10.86
N TYR A 290 12.58 -20.36 -9.96
CA TYR A 290 11.98 -21.26 -9.00
C TYR A 290 10.47 -21.06 -8.88
N ASP A 291 9.77 -22.04 -8.29
CA ASP A 291 8.33 -22.01 -8.16
C ASP A 291 7.91 -21.19 -6.92
N ALA A 292 7.02 -20.24 -7.09
CA ALA A 292 6.45 -19.45 -6.01
C ALA A 292 5.40 -20.22 -5.19
N LEU A 293 4.78 -21.24 -5.76
CA LEU A 293 3.64 -21.94 -5.16
C LEU A 293 3.94 -22.51 -3.77
N PRO A 294 5.08 -23.18 -3.51
CA PRO A 294 5.41 -23.65 -2.16
C PRO A 294 5.55 -22.56 -1.11
N PHE A 295 5.74 -21.32 -1.55
CA PHE A 295 5.93 -20.14 -0.69
C PHE A 295 4.67 -19.30 -0.51
N LEU A 296 3.54 -19.63 -1.14
CA LEU A 296 2.28 -18.88 -0.94
C LEU A 296 1.85 -18.77 0.53
N PRO A 297 2.11 -19.76 1.42
CA PRO A 297 1.81 -19.59 2.85
C PRO A 297 2.50 -18.39 3.51
N VAL A 298 3.60 -17.89 2.93
CA VAL A 298 4.33 -16.72 3.42
C VAL A 298 3.49 -15.44 3.33
N TYR A 299 2.52 -15.38 2.41
CA TYR A 299 1.58 -14.26 2.31
C TYR A 299 0.72 -14.10 3.56
N ASP A 300 0.50 -15.18 4.30
CA ASP A 300 -0.19 -15.17 5.61
C ASP A 300 0.78 -15.24 6.79
N GLY A 301 2.04 -14.92 6.55
CA GLY A 301 3.07 -14.85 7.59
C GLY A 301 3.64 -16.20 8.03
N VAL A 302 3.30 -17.31 7.38
CA VAL A 302 3.88 -18.62 7.68
C VAL A 302 5.35 -18.65 7.24
N VAL A 303 6.24 -19.07 8.13
CA VAL A 303 7.66 -19.24 7.79
C VAL A 303 7.86 -20.52 6.99
N VAL A 304 8.34 -20.39 5.75
CA VAL A 304 8.64 -21.51 4.85
C VAL A 304 10.15 -21.58 4.61
N GLY A 305 10.75 -22.74 4.79
CA GLY A 305 12.18 -22.97 4.71
C GLY A 305 12.94 -22.38 5.90
N SER A 306 12.99 -21.07 5.96
CA SER A 306 13.51 -20.28 7.08
C SER A 306 12.94 -18.86 7.03
N GLN A 307 13.19 -18.08 8.06
CA GLN A 307 12.85 -16.65 8.05
C GLN A 307 13.54 -15.92 6.90
N ASP A 308 14.83 -16.14 6.69
CA ASP A 308 15.62 -15.55 5.60
C ASP A 308 15.08 -15.96 4.22
N ILE A 309 14.77 -17.25 4.01
CA ILE A 309 14.19 -17.74 2.76
C ILE A 309 12.81 -17.10 2.52
N SER A 310 11.97 -17.01 3.54
CA SER A 310 10.65 -16.38 3.43
C SER A 310 10.74 -14.88 3.10
N ASP A 311 11.68 -14.16 3.73
CA ASP A 311 11.91 -12.75 3.44
C ASP A 311 12.47 -12.52 2.03
N ARG A 312 13.36 -13.38 1.55
CA ARG A 312 13.88 -13.34 0.16
C ARG A 312 12.78 -13.59 -0.86
N PHE A 313 11.90 -14.57 -0.59
CA PHE A 313 10.72 -14.80 -1.44
C PHE A 313 9.83 -13.54 -1.50
N LEU A 314 9.54 -12.92 -0.36
CA LEU A 314 8.75 -11.68 -0.33
C LEU A 314 9.47 -10.51 -1.01
N TRP A 315 10.80 -10.46 -0.97
CA TRP A 315 11.58 -9.49 -1.73
C TRP A 315 11.44 -9.70 -3.22
N ASP A 316 11.59 -10.95 -3.71
CA ASP A 316 11.40 -11.31 -5.12
C ASP A 316 9.98 -10.99 -5.60
N MET A 317 8.96 -11.27 -4.78
CA MET A 317 7.57 -10.92 -5.06
C MET A 317 7.40 -9.40 -5.23
N ARG A 318 7.91 -8.59 -4.28
CA ARG A 318 7.85 -7.13 -4.38
C ARG A 318 8.60 -6.60 -5.58
N ARG A 319 9.77 -7.17 -5.89
CA ARG A 319 10.56 -6.80 -7.07
C ARG A 319 9.80 -7.10 -8.35
N LEU A 320 9.17 -8.27 -8.47
CA LEU A 320 8.35 -8.61 -9.63
C LEU A 320 7.17 -7.65 -9.78
N ALA A 321 6.49 -7.31 -8.69
CA ALA A 321 5.40 -6.34 -8.73
C ALA A 321 5.88 -4.96 -9.23
N ALA A 322 7.04 -4.48 -8.74
CA ALA A 322 7.65 -3.24 -9.21
C ALA A 322 8.01 -3.28 -10.71
N ASP A 323 8.60 -4.38 -11.16
CA ASP A 323 8.93 -4.58 -12.58
C ASP A 323 7.64 -4.59 -13.44
N LYS A 324 6.58 -5.26 -12.99
CA LYS A 324 5.30 -5.27 -13.71
C LYS A 324 4.66 -3.89 -13.78
N LEU A 325 4.74 -3.10 -12.73
CA LEU A 325 4.23 -1.71 -12.75
C LEU A 325 5.04 -0.83 -13.70
N ALA A 326 6.34 -1.01 -13.77
CA ALA A 326 7.15 -0.26 -14.72
C ALA A 326 6.91 -0.71 -16.17
N TYR A 327 7.07 -1.99 -16.43
CA TYR A 327 7.11 -2.51 -17.80
C TYR A 327 5.75 -2.91 -18.36
N ALA A 328 4.90 -3.57 -17.57
CA ALA A 328 3.58 -3.98 -18.05
C ALA A 328 2.57 -2.82 -17.98
N HIS A 329 2.56 -2.03 -16.89
CA HIS A 329 1.64 -0.90 -16.78
C HIS A 329 2.08 0.26 -17.68
N ILE A 330 3.10 1.01 -17.29
CA ILE A 330 3.46 2.24 -18.03
C ILE A 330 4.09 1.90 -19.38
N GLY A 331 4.99 0.92 -19.45
CA GLY A 331 5.52 0.42 -20.72
C GLY A 331 4.43 -0.11 -21.63
N GLY A 332 3.51 -0.90 -21.09
CA GLY A 332 2.37 -1.44 -21.85
C GLY A 332 1.42 -0.34 -22.33
N LEU A 333 1.06 0.64 -21.50
CA LEU A 333 0.25 1.79 -21.94
C LEU A 333 0.94 2.60 -23.04
N ARG A 334 2.25 2.82 -22.94
CA ARG A 334 3.02 3.49 -23.99
C ARG A 334 2.95 2.71 -25.31
N GLU A 335 3.16 1.40 -25.27
CA GLU A 335 3.08 0.57 -26.47
C GLU A 335 1.68 0.57 -27.09
N ILE A 336 0.62 0.57 -26.26
CA ILE A 336 -0.76 0.71 -26.72
C ILE A 336 -0.96 2.08 -27.36
N ALA A 337 -0.54 3.17 -26.72
CA ALA A 337 -0.66 4.53 -27.26
C ALA A 337 0.04 4.66 -28.62
N HIS A 338 1.26 4.10 -28.75
CA HIS A 338 2.04 4.15 -29.99
C HIS A 338 1.33 3.45 -31.17
N LYS A 339 0.55 2.38 -30.94
CA LYS A 339 -0.26 1.73 -32.00
C LYS A 339 -1.24 2.71 -32.65
N TYR A 340 -1.65 3.73 -31.94
CA TYR A 340 -2.60 4.76 -32.40
C TYR A 340 -1.94 6.10 -32.76
N GLY A 341 -0.60 6.15 -32.78
CA GLY A 341 0.16 7.36 -33.06
C GLY A 341 0.12 8.42 -31.93
N LEU A 342 -0.18 8.00 -30.73
CA LEU A 342 -0.20 8.82 -29.53
C LEU A 342 1.07 8.59 -28.70
N THR A 343 1.45 9.57 -27.89
CA THR A 343 2.48 9.46 -26.87
C THR A 343 1.87 9.34 -25.47
N LEU A 344 2.63 8.78 -24.54
CA LEU A 344 2.23 8.67 -23.14
C LEU A 344 2.97 9.68 -22.28
N TRP A 345 2.25 10.58 -21.64
CA TRP A 345 2.72 11.40 -20.55
C TRP A 345 2.41 10.72 -19.20
N LEU A 346 3.37 10.71 -18.30
CA LEU A 346 3.24 10.12 -16.98
C LEU A 346 3.50 11.15 -15.89
N GLU A 347 2.58 11.26 -14.94
CA GLU A 347 2.88 11.82 -13.65
C GLU A 347 3.58 10.74 -12.81
N ASN A 348 4.86 10.97 -12.50
CA ASN A 348 5.74 9.97 -11.95
C ASN A 348 5.66 9.94 -10.42
N TYR A 349 4.94 8.97 -9.89
CA TYR A 349 4.77 8.75 -8.47
C TYR A 349 5.46 7.45 -8.01
N GLY A 350 5.97 7.41 -6.80
CA GLY A 350 6.66 6.24 -6.26
C GLY A 350 6.99 6.32 -4.77
N HIS A 351 6.64 7.43 -4.11
CA HIS A 351 7.00 7.70 -2.70
C HIS A 351 5.85 7.45 -1.73
N TRP A 352 4.68 7.07 -2.23
CA TRP A 352 3.46 6.88 -1.43
C TRP A 352 3.31 5.43 -0.93
N GLY A 353 4.44 4.74 -0.75
CA GLY A 353 4.45 3.37 -0.24
C GLY A 353 4.04 2.32 -1.27
N TYR A 354 4.17 2.63 -2.54
CA TYR A 354 3.86 1.75 -3.63
C TYR A 354 5.08 1.16 -4.37
N PRO A 355 5.01 -0.01 -4.97
CA PRO A 355 6.22 -0.75 -5.33
C PRO A 355 7.00 -0.16 -6.51
N GLY A 356 6.57 0.95 -7.10
CA GLY A 356 7.26 1.60 -8.21
C GLY A 356 8.56 2.29 -7.79
N GLU A 357 9.52 2.28 -8.68
CA GLU A 357 10.75 3.07 -8.56
C GLU A 357 10.68 4.26 -9.51
N PHE A 358 10.85 5.48 -9.01
CA PHE A 358 10.73 6.71 -9.80
C PHE A 358 11.47 6.66 -11.13
N LEU A 359 12.73 6.22 -11.15
CA LEU A 359 13.53 6.23 -12.36
C LEU A 359 13.09 5.14 -13.34
N GLN A 360 12.91 3.93 -12.87
CA GLN A 360 12.51 2.81 -13.69
C GLN A 360 11.10 2.99 -14.25
N TYR A 361 10.17 3.39 -13.39
CA TYR A 361 8.76 3.61 -13.71
C TYR A 361 8.61 4.77 -14.71
N GLY A 362 9.17 5.92 -14.38
CA GLY A 362 9.16 7.11 -15.24
C GLY A 362 9.89 6.89 -16.56
N GLY A 363 10.93 6.05 -16.57
CA GLY A 363 11.68 5.70 -17.77
C GLY A 363 10.85 5.06 -18.87
N GLN A 364 9.75 4.39 -18.50
CA GLN A 364 8.89 3.67 -19.45
C GLN A 364 7.89 4.57 -20.19
N SER A 365 7.66 5.82 -19.78
CA SER A 365 6.81 6.79 -20.49
C SER A 365 7.55 7.48 -21.64
N ASP A 366 6.84 8.21 -22.50
CA ASP A 366 7.46 9.11 -23.48
C ASP A 366 7.83 10.44 -22.84
N GLU A 367 6.93 11.01 -22.06
CA GLU A 367 7.13 12.23 -21.28
C GLU A 367 6.95 11.93 -19.79
N VAL A 368 7.76 12.57 -18.95
CA VAL A 368 7.72 12.41 -17.51
C VAL A 368 7.41 13.73 -16.83
N GLY A 369 6.54 13.67 -15.83
CA GLY A 369 6.19 14.78 -14.98
C GLY A 369 6.33 14.43 -13.50
N GLY A 370 6.39 15.46 -12.68
CA GLY A 370 6.18 15.43 -11.26
C GLY A 370 4.96 16.25 -10.90
N GLU A 371 4.85 16.60 -9.64
CA GLU A 371 3.80 17.46 -9.10
C GLU A 371 4.41 18.41 -8.08
N PHE A 372 3.87 19.62 -7.97
CA PHE A 372 4.15 20.46 -6.82
C PHE A 372 2.93 21.29 -6.41
N TRP A 373 2.80 21.43 -5.12
CA TRP A 373 1.78 22.29 -4.54
C TRP A 373 2.26 23.72 -4.38
N GLY A 374 1.34 24.64 -4.47
CA GLY A 374 1.59 26.06 -4.25
C GLY A 374 2.09 26.37 -2.84
N GLU A 375 1.70 25.55 -1.87
CA GLU A 375 2.15 25.57 -0.46
C GLU A 375 2.62 24.19 0.01
N GLY A 376 3.29 24.17 1.16
CA GLY A 376 3.75 22.93 1.80
C GLY A 376 5.02 22.35 1.21
N SER A 377 5.21 21.05 1.35
CA SER A 377 6.44 20.34 0.97
C SER A 377 6.27 19.42 -0.25
N LEU A 378 5.07 19.15 -0.70
CA LEU A 378 4.85 18.26 -1.83
C LEU A 378 5.48 18.86 -3.11
N GLY A 379 6.22 18.04 -3.81
CA GLY A 379 7.02 18.41 -4.96
C GLY A 379 8.54 18.36 -4.73
N ASP A 380 8.97 18.27 -3.49
CA ASP A 380 10.42 18.28 -3.15
C ASP A 380 11.16 17.05 -3.69
N ILE A 381 10.46 15.94 -3.88
CA ILE A 381 11.01 14.69 -4.40
C ILE A 381 10.54 14.43 -5.81
N GLU A 382 9.25 14.58 -6.06
CA GLU A 382 8.58 14.27 -7.31
C GLU A 382 9.26 14.97 -8.49
N ASN A 383 9.50 16.27 -8.35
CA ASN A 383 10.12 17.06 -9.41
C ASN A 383 11.59 16.73 -9.63
N ARG A 384 12.36 16.50 -8.57
CA ARG A 384 13.75 16.04 -8.70
C ARG A 384 13.83 14.66 -9.31
N ALA A 385 12.91 13.75 -8.93
CA ALA A 385 12.84 12.43 -9.49
C ALA A 385 12.45 12.47 -10.98
N ALA A 386 11.48 13.32 -11.38
CA ALA A 386 11.11 13.52 -12.77
C ALA A 386 12.28 14.09 -13.59
N SER A 387 12.96 15.12 -13.07
CA SER A 387 14.14 15.72 -13.71
C SER A 387 15.29 14.70 -13.83
N SER A 388 15.60 13.96 -12.76
CA SER A 388 16.62 12.91 -12.79
C SER A 388 16.28 11.80 -13.79
N CYS A 389 15.04 11.35 -13.80
CA CYS A 389 14.53 10.36 -14.75
C CYS A 389 14.72 10.87 -16.19
N ALA A 390 14.34 12.12 -16.46
CA ALA A 390 14.48 12.70 -17.79
C ALA A 390 15.95 12.72 -18.26
N HIS A 391 16.89 13.08 -17.37
CA HIS A 391 18.30 13.07 -17.68
C HIS A 391 18.82 11.66 -18.01
N ILE A 392 18.47 10.66 -17.19
CA ILE A 392 18.93 9.27 -17.36
C ILE A 392 18.39 8.68 -18.66
N TYR A 393 17.14 8.94 -19.00
CA TYR A 393 16.47 8.37 -20.16
C TYR A 393 16.47 9.28 -21.39
N GLY A 394 17.18 10.43 -21.35
CA GLY A 394 17.34 11.33 -22.47
C GLY A 394 16.06 12.06 -22.89
N LYS A 395 15.13 12.27 -21.96
CA LYS A 395 13.89 13.00 -22.21
C LYS A 395 14.14 14.51 -22.13
N ARG A 396 13.60 15.27 -23.08
CA ARG A 396 13.83 16.73 -23.17
C ARG A 396 12.82 17.54 -22.37
N LYS A 397 11.60 17.02 -22.24
CA LYS A 397 10.49 17.67 -21.56
C LYS A 397 10.33 17.07 -20.18
N VAL A 398 10.37 17.91 -19.18
CA VAL A 398 10.16 17.58 -17.77
C VAL A 398 8.99 18.42 -17.30
N SER A 399 7.88 17.76 -17.12
CA SER A 399 6.63 18.42 -16.74
C SER A 399 6.43 18.42 -15.24
N ALA A 400 5.50 19.24 -14.76
CA ALA A 400 4.91 19.06 -13.44
C ALA A 400 3.43 19.50 -13.48
N GLU A 401 2.58 18.75 -12.78
CA GLU A 401 1.33 19.30 -12.29
C GLU A 401 1.70 20.42 -11.32
N SER A 402 1.22 21.61 -11.58
CA SER A 402 1.82 22.82 -11.01
C SER A 402 0.81 23.64 -10.24
N TYR A 403 1.21 24.02 -9.01
CA TYR A 403 0.44 24.90 -8.13
C TYR A 403 -0.85 24.30 -7.59
N THR A 404 -0.92 22.97 -7.52
CA THR A 404 -1.96 22.27 -6.76
C THR A 404 -2.00 22.79 -5.32
N SER A 405 -3.17 22.84 -4.73
CA SER A 405 -3.34 23.41 -3.38
C SER A 405 -4.70 23.01 -2.81
N ALA A 406 -4.92 23.22 -1.53
CA ALA A 406 -6.19 22.92 -0.89
C ALA A 406 -6.66 24.08 -0.02
N GLY A 407 -7.99 24.30 0.00
CA GLY A 407 -8.62 25.41 0.73
C GLY A 407 -8.19 26.78 0.23
N ASN A 408 -8.62 27.85 0.89
CA ASN A 408 -8.34 29.24 0.53
C ASN A 408 -8.72 29.56 -0.93
N ASP A 409 -9.95 29.20 -1.30
CA ASP A 409 -10.48 29.33 -2.65
C ASP A 409 -10.39 30.79 -3.12
N PHE A 410 -9.90 31.01 -4.36
CA PHE A 410 -9.64 32.31 -4.98
C PHE A 410 -8.68 33.22 -4.19
N GLY A 411 -8.02 32.73 -3.16
CA GLY A 411 -7.08 33.52 -2.34
C GLY A 411 -5.66 33.57 -2.87
N ARG A 412 -5.32 32.77 -3.90
CA ARG A 412 -3.97 32.71 -4.47
C ARG A 412 -3.80 33.64 -5.64
N TYR A 413 -2.61 34.27 -5.72
CA TYR A 413 -2.26 35.22 -6.76
C TYR A 413 -0.80 35.02 -7.19
N PRO A 414 -0.39 35.53 -8.37
CA PRO A 414 0.91 35.25 -8.96
C PRO A 414 2.13 35.45 -8.04
N ALA A 415 2.21 36.56 -7.32
CA ALA A 415 3.35 36.83 -6.43
C ALA A 415 3.46 35.85 -5.27
N MET A 416 2.34 35.25 -4.83
CA MET A 416 2.31 34.24 -3.78
C MET A 416 2.85 32.90 -4.28
N VAL A 417 2.45 32.46 -5.47
CA VAL A 417 2.77 31.13 -6.00
C VAL A 417 4.07 31.09 -6.80
N LYS A 418 4.49 32.23 -7.38
CA LYS A 418 5.69 32.33 -8.25
C LYS A 418 6.98 31.80 -7.61
N PRO A 419 7.33 32.11 -6.35
CA PRO A 419 8.58 31.62 -5.76
C PRO A 419 8.65 30.10 -5.72
N ARG A 420 7.51 29.44 -5.63
CA ARG A 420 7.43 27.98 -5.65
C ARG A 420 7.74 27.44 -7.05
N GLY A 421 7.16 28.04 -8.09
CA GLY A 421 7.47 27.71 -9.48
C GLY A 421 8.93 27.95 -9.83
N ASP A 422 9.47 29.12 -9.49
CA ASP A 422 10.87 29.49 -9.75
C ASP A 422 11.85 28.45 -9.15
N ARG A 423 11.54 27.94 -7.95
CA ARG A 423 12.31 26.87 -7.33
C ARG A 423 12.34 25.63 -8.22
N PHE A 424 11.18 25.12 -8.63
CA PHE A 424 11.12 23.88 -9.40
C PHE A 424 11.66 24.02 -10.82
N PHE A 425 11.55 25.20 -11.42
CA PHE A 425 12.24 25.48 -12.67
C PHE A 425 13.76 25.38 -12.51
N SER A 426 14.31 25.87 -11.39
CA SER A 426 15.73 25.72 -11.10
C SER A 426 16.14 24.26 -10.83
N GLU A 427 15.20 23.40 -10.45
CA GLU A 427 15.40 21.94 -10.23
C GLU A 427 15.18 21.12 -11.51
N GLY A 428 14.83 21.77 -12.64
CA GLY A 428 14.79 21.14 -13.96
C GLY A 428 13.40 20.97 -14.59
N ILE A 429 12.34 21.42 -13.94
CA ILE A 429 11.01 21.46 -14.56
C ILE A 429 11.03 22.54 -15.66
N ASN A 430 10.61 22.17 -16.87
CA ASN A 430 10.60 23.07 -18.02
C ASN A 430 9.26 23.10 -18.77
N ASN A 431 8.24 22.46 -18.20
CA ASN A 431 6.88 22.47 -18.72
C ASN A 431 5.88 22.37 -17.56
N THR A 432 4.94 23.29 -17.48
CA THR A 432 3.93 23.34 -16.43
C THR A 432 2.56 22.92 -16.94
N LEU A 433 1.87 22.11 -16.16
CA LEU A 433 0.43 21.85 -16.31
C LEU A 433 -0.25 22.52 -15.12
N LEU A 434 -0.86 23.69 -15.39
CA LEU A 434 -1.46 24.49 -14.32
C LEU A 434 -2.66 23.77 -13.71
N HIS A 435 -2.62 23.50 -12.44
CA HIS A 435 -3.68 22.83 -11.71
C HIS A 435 -4.40 23.81 -10.75
N VAL A 436 -5.68 24.25 -11.05
CA VAL A 436 -6.48 23.55 -12.06
C VAL A 436 -7.37 24.56 -12.84
N TYR A 437 -7.63 24.26 -14.08
CA TYR A 437 -8.68 24.92 -14.84
C TYR A 437 -9.95 24.07 -14.81
N ILE A 438 -10.97 24.56 -14.10
CA ILE A 438 -12.30 23.94 -14.13
C ILE A 438 -13.16 24.68 -15.14
N SER A 439 -13.77 23.97 -16.07
CA SER A 439 -14.69 24.50 -17.04
C SER A 439 -15.87 25.23 -16.36
N GLN A 440 -16.16 26.42 -16.81
CA GLN A 440 -17.23 27.26 -16.27
C GLN A 440 -18.37 27.33 -17.29
N PRO A 441 -19.34 26.42 -17.24
CA PRO A 441 -20.42 26.39 -18.23
C PRO A 441 -21.46 27.55 -18.07
N GLY A 442 -21.52 28.13 -16.86
CA GLY A 442 -22.40 29.27 -16.52
C GLY A 442 -21.62 30.50 -16.10
N ASP A 443 -22.33 31.58 -15.83
CA ASP A 443 -21.77 32.86 -15.37
C ASP A 443 -21.97 33.11 -13.88
N GLU A 444 -22.44 32.10 -13.15
CA GLU A 444 -22.65 32.15 -11.71
C GLU A 444 -21.31 32.23 -10.95
N LEU A 445 -21.25 33.08 -9.95
CA LEU A 445 -20.06 33.23 -9.09
C LEU A 445 -20.29 32.55 -7.73
N PRO A 446 -19.27 31.92 -7.16
CA PRO A 446 -17.87 31.86 -7.58
C PRO A 446 -17.60 30.91 -8.76
N GLY A 447 -18.60 30.20 -9.26
CA GLY A 447 -18.48 29.17 -10.28
C GLY A 447 -18.12 27.80 -9.73
N MET A 448 -17.85 26.87 -10.64
CA MET A 448 -17.39 25.52 -10.30
C MET A 448 -15.91 25.55 -9.93
N ASN A 449 -15.56 24.80 -8.89
CA ASN A 449 -14.18 24.64 -8.44
C ASN A 449 -13.90 23.21 -8.00
N ALA A 450 -12.64 22.79 -8.06
CA ALA A 450 -12.16 21.59 -7.39
C ALA A 450 -11.83 21.93 -5.93
N TRP A 451 -12.04 21.02 -5.01
CA TRP A 451 -11.66 21.20 -3.60
C TRP A 451 -10.14 21.28 -3.40
N PHE A 452 -9.37 20.88 -4.42
CA PHE A 452 -7.92 20.96 -4.49
C PHE A 452 -7.52 21.57 -5.84
N GLY A 453 -6.62 22.52 -5.80
CA GLY A 453 -6.14 23.25 -6.98
C GLY A 453 -6.13 24.76 -6.77
N THR A 454 -5.34 25.46 -7.57
CA THR A 454 -5.38 26.90 -7.71
C THR A 454 -6.31 27.26 -8.88
N GLU A 455 -7.19 28.24 -8.70
CA GLU A 455 -8.23 28.56 -9.68
C GLU A 455 -7.67 29.34 -10.88
N PHE A 456 -7.18 28.62 -11.89
CA PHE A 456 -6.73 29.18 -13.16
C PHE A 456 -7.91 29.30 -14.13
N ASN A 457 -8.92 30.09 -13.78
CA ASN A 457 -10.12 30.26 -14.58
C ASN A 457 -10.61 31.72 -14.59
N ARG A 458 -11.56 32.02 -15.48
CA ARG A 458 -12.07 33.37 -15.72
C ARG A 458 -12.71 34.08 -14.52
N ASN A 459 -13.10 33.32 -13.50
CA ASN A 459 -13.71 33.86 -12.27
C ASN A 459 -12.66 34.37 -11.30
N ASN A 460 -11.38 34.01 -11.49
CA ASN A 460 -10.28 34.57 -10.72
C ASN A 460 -9.88 35.95 -11.28
N THR A 461 -9.75 36.94 -10.41
CA THR A 461 -9.58 38.35 -10.80
C THR A 461 -8.32 38.62 -11.62
N TRP A 462 -7.25 37.86 -11.46
CA TRP A 462 -6.01 38.07 -12.21
C TRP A 462 -5.90 37.17 -13.46
N PHE A 463 -6.86 36.28 -13.70
CA PHE A 463 -6.83 35.35 -14.84
C PHE A 463 -6.83 36.07 -16.20
N SER A 464 -7.40 37.23 -16.28
CA SER A 464 -7.34 38.07 -17.52
C SER A 464 -5.92 38.46 -17.95
N ASN A 465 -4.94 38.30 -17.04
CA ASN A 465 -3.52 38.53 -17.28
C ASN A 465 -2.68 37.25 -17.13
N ILE A 466 -3.28 36.10 -17.35
CA ILE A 466 -2.61 34.80 -17.19
C ILE A 466 -1.39 34.64 -18.09
N ASP A 467 -1.42 35.27 -19.27
CA ASP A 467 -0.31 35.35 -20.22
C ASP A 467 0.96 35.95 -19.61
N LEU A 468 0.82 36.95 -18.75
CA LEU A 468 1.97 37.54 -18.03
C LEU A 468 2.53 36.56 -16.95
N PHE A 469 1.69 35.69 -16.40
CA PHE A 469 2.15 34.68 -15.43
C PHE A 469 2.82 33.50 -16.12
N THR A 470 2.38 33.15 -17.33
CA THR A 470 2.89 32.00 -18.09
C THR A 470 4.05 32.34 -19.02
N ALA A 471 4.36 33.64 -19.22
CA ALA A 471 5.50 34.12 -20.01
C ALA A 471 6.84 33.95 -19.28
#